data_e886bce47ae35c97457178225f7d7fc7
#
_entry.id   e886bce47ae35c97457178225f7d7fc7
#
_cell.length_a   1.000
_cell.length_b   1.000
_cell.length_c   1.000
_cell.angle_alpha   90.00
_cell.angle_beta   90.00
_cell.angle_gamma   90.00
#
_symmetry.space_group_name_H-M   'P 1'
#
loop_
_entity.id
_entity.type
_entity.pdbx_description
1 polymer ?
#
loop_
_entity_poly.entity_id
_entity_poly.type
_entity_poly.pdbx_seq_one_letter_code
_entity_poly.pdbx_strand_id
1 'polypeptide(L)'
;MGYVKTAISQPQGKTFTATKTSEGTSWGAVYAQFLQKTSDIEASQSGISVKREVMTANGQKLTANSLEVGDRIKVRITIDTTRDLDFVQVVDRRAACMEPVRQLSGYHDGAYVSPKDCATHYFYYGLGKGRHVIETEYYIDRAGRYETGTCTVGCAYTPEYRATAPSMTLHVK
;
A
#
# COMPACT_ATOMS: atom_id res chain seq x y z
N MET A 1 -13.60 -5.53 34.99
CA MET A 1 -13.82 -5.55 33.53
C MET A 1 -13.11 -6.78 32.98
N GLY A 2 -13.84 -7.73 32.41
CA GLY A 2 -13.26 -8.95 31.83
C GLY A 2 -13.32 -8.93 30.31
N TYR A 3 -12.33 -9.50 29.66
CA TYR A 3 -12.39 -9.79 28.24
C TYR A 3 -12.03 -11.28 28.02
N VAL A 4 -12.62 -11.89 27.01
CA VAL A 4 -12.32 -13.26 26.59
C VAL A 4 -11.82 -13.22 25.17
N LYS A 5 -10.70 -13.92 24.91
CA LYS A 5 -10.13 -14.11 23.59
C LYS A 5 -10.11 -15.61 23.28
N THR A 6 -10.73 -15.99 22.18
CA THR A 6 -10.73 -17.39 21.72
C THR A 6 -10.01 -17.44 20.37
N ALA A 7 -9.01 -18.30 20.24
CA ALA A 7 -8.35 -18.57 18.98
C ALA A 7 -9.03 -19.77 18.31
N ILE A 8 -9.40 -19.63 17.05
CA ILE A 8 -9.97 -20.69 16.23
C ILE A 8 -8.97 -20.98 15.10
N SER A 9 -8.35 -22.15 15.15
CA SER A 9 -7.48 -22.63 14.07
C SER A 9 -8.33 -23.33 13.02
N GLN A 10 -8.13 -22.99 11.74
CA GLN A 10 -8.80 -23.61 10.61
C GLN A 10 -10.35 -23.58 10.70
N PRO A 11 -10.96 -22.38 10.70
CA PRO A 11 -12.41 -22.28 10.75
C PRO A 11 -13.05 -22.95 9.52
N GLN A 12 -13.98 -23.86 9.75
CA GLN A 12 -14.69 -24.60 8.69
C GLN A 12 -15.93 -23.87 8.17
N GLY A 13 -16.32 -22.77 8.80
CA GLY A 13 -17.52 -22.00 8.47
C GLY A 13 -17.19 -20.64 7.86
N LYS A 14 -18.11 -20.16 7.05
CA LYS A 14 -18.08 -18.78 6.49
C LYS A 14 -18.79 -17.75 7.37
N THR A 15 -19.46 -18.21 8.44
CA THR A 15 -20.29 -17.36 9.29
C THR A 15 -19.85 -17.48 10.73
N PHE A 16 -19.72 -16.32 11.38
CA PHE A 16 -19.49 -16.21 12.81
C PHE A 16 -20.75 -15.60 13.44
N THR A 17 -21.29 -16.24 14.48
CA THR A 17 -22.43 -15.73 15.23
C THR A 17 -22.00 -15.47 16.67
N ALA A 18 -22.20 -14.24 17.14
CA ALA A 18 -22.01 -13.87 18.54
C ALA A 18 -23.36 -13.54 19.17
N THR A 19 -23.69 -14.22 20.28
CA THR A 19 -24.92 -13.98 21.03
C THR A 19 -24.57 -13.38 22.37
N LYS A 20 -25.09 -12.19 22.66
CA LYS A 20 -24.96 -11.54 23.95
C LYS A 20 -26.12 -11.98 24.85
N THR A 21 -25.79 -12.50 26.02
CA THR A 21 -26.76 -13.06 26.98
C THR A 21 -26.94 -12.19 28.24
N SER A 22 -26.11 -11.16 28.43
CA SER A 22 -26.17 -10.23 29.58
C SER A 22 -26.72 -8.86 29.21
N GLU A 23 -27.22 -8.10 30.16
CA GLU A 23 -27.59 -6.70 29.95
C GLU A 23 -26.39 -5.77 29.80
N GLY A 24 -26.63 -4.53 29.34
CA GLY A 24 -25.63 -3.49 29.17
C GLY A 24 -24.88 -3.58 27.81
N THR A 25 -23.86 -2.77 27.57
CA THR A 25 -23.09 -2.70 26.34
C THR A 25 -21.92 -3.68 26.39
N SER A 26 -21.71 -4.40 25.32
CA SER A 26 -20.53 -5.27 25.12
C SER A 26 -19.89 -4.95 23.78
N TRP A 27 -18.56 -5.08 23.71
CA TRP A 27 -17.77 -4.87 22.51
C TRP A 27 -17.15 -6.19 22.08
N GLY A 28 -17.10 -6.43 20.78
CA GLY A 28 -16.47 -7.63 20.22
C GLY A 28 -15.80 -7.33 18.89
N ALA A 29 -14.80 -8.10 18.59
CA ALA A 29 -14.09 -8.06 17.31
C ALA A 29 -13.71 -9.46 16.87
N VAL A 30 -13.70 -9.69 15.57
CA VAL A 30 -13.22 -10.92 14.93
C VAL A 30 -12.04 -10.55 14.05
N TYR A 31 -10.92 -11.23 14.26
CA TYR A 31 -9.70 -11.05 13.46
C TYR A 31 -9.43 -12.31 12.66
N ALA A 32 -9.34 -12.18 11.36
CA ALA A 32 -8.87 -13.25 10.47
C ALA A 32 -7.40 -13.00 10.11
N GLN A 33 -6.55 -14.00 10.31
CA GLN A 33 -5.15 -13.96 9.92
C GLN A 33 -4.85 -15.13 8.98
N PHE A 34 -4.31 -14.84 7.81
CA PHE A 34 -3.97 -15.83 6.80
C PHE A 34 -2.78 -15.35 5.96
N LEU A 35 -2.07 -16.30 5.35
CA LEU A 35 -1.02 -16.00 4.38
C LEU A 35 -1.64 -15.92 2.99
N GLN A 36 -1.25 -14.90 2.25
CA GLN A 36 -1.69 -14.67 0.87
C GLN A 36 -0.49 -14.29 0.02
N LYS A 37 -0.45 -14.75 -1.23
CA LYS A 37 0.56 -14.30 -2.19
C LYS A 37 0.33 -12.82 -2.48
N THR A 38 1.41 -12.06 -2.65
CA THR A 38 1.35 -10.62 -2.94
C THR A 38 0.58 -10.33 -4.23
N SER A 39 0.70 -11.21 -5.24
CA SER A 39 -0.03 -11.15 -6.50
C SER A 39 -1.55 -11.24 -6.35
N ASP A 40 -2.03 -11.87 -5.27
CA ASP A 40 -3.45 -12.15 -5.05
C ASP A 40 -4.13 -11.08 -4.17
N ILE A 41 -3.36 -10.08 -3.71
CA ILE A 41 -3.89 -8.96 -2.93
C ILE A 41 -4.65 -8.02 -3.86
N GLU A 42 -5.95 -7.91 -3.65
CA GLU A 42 -6.82 -7.03 -4.41
C GLU A 42 -6.77 -5.58 -3.92
N ALA A 43 -7.19 -4.66 -4.79
CA ALA A 43 -7.38 -3.27 -4.41
C ALA A 43 -8.46 -3.16 -3.32
N SER A 44 -8.21 -2.33 -2.33
CA SER A 44 -9.18 -2.01 -1.30
C SER A 44 -9.12 -0.53 -0.93
N GLN A 45 -10.26 0.02 -0.51
CA GLN A 45 -10.35 1.42 -0.11
C GLN A 45 -11.45 1.63 0.94
N SER A 46 -11.19 2.54 1.85
CA SER A 46 -12.14 2.99 2.85
C SER A 46 -11.85 4.45 3.19
N GLY A 47 -12.74 5.37 2.83
CA GLY A 47 -12.63 6.82 3.09
C GLY A 47 -11.51 7.56 2.34
N ILE A 48 -10.55 6.84 1.77
CA ILE A 48 -9.45 7.31 0.93
C ILE A 48 -9.23 6.29 -0.18
N SER A 49 -8.76 6.71 -1.34
CA SER A 49 -8.41 5.81 -2.44
C SER A 49 -6.96 5.97 -2.86
N VAL A 50 -6.37 4.91 -3.40
CA VAL A 50 -5.04 4.93 -3.97
C VAL A 50 -5.00 4.17 -5.29
N LYS A 51 -4.38 4.78 -6.29
CA LYS A 51 -4.05 4.16 -7.58
C LYS A 51 -2.55 4.21 -7.78
N ARG A 52 -1.95 3.11 -8.20
CA ARG A 52 -0.53 3.01 -8.49
C ARG A 52 -0.34 2.60 -9.94
N GLU A 53 0.53 3.30 -10.65
CA GLU A 53 0.84 3.04 -12.06
C GLU A 53 2.36 3.01 -12.22
N VAL A 54 2.84 2.01 -12.97
CA VAL A 54 4.25 1.93 -13.38
C VAL A 54 4.32 2.32 -14.85
N MET A 55 5.21 3.25 -15.16
CA MET A 55 5.33 3.88 -16.47
C MET A 55 6.79 3.86 -16.91
N THR A 56 7.02 3.96 -18.21
CA THR A 56 8.34 4.28 -18.74
C THR A 56 8.80 5.67 -18.28
N ALA A 57 10.09 5.99 -18.43
CA ALA A 57 10.60 7.33 -18.12
C ALA A 57 9.84 8.46 -18.86
N ASN A 58 9.33 8.17 -20.06
CA ASN A 58 8.56 9.10 -20.90
C ASN A 58 7.06 9.18 -20.50
N GLY A 59 6.65 8.53 -19.41
CA GLY A 59 5.28 8.57 -18.91
C GLY A 59 4.28 7.69 -19.65
N GLN A 60 4.73 6.79 -20.51
CA GLN A 60 3.87 5.82 -21.18
C GLN A 60 3.62 4.63 -20.24
N LYS A 61 2.40 4.09 -20.27
CA LYS A 61 2.07 2.90 -19.49
C LYS A 61 2.98 1.75 -19.86
N LEU A 62 3.56 1.10 -18.86
CA LEU A 62 4.42 -0.05 -19.06
C LEU A 62 3.60 -1.23 -19.61
N THR A 63 4.05 -1.79 -20.72
CA THR A 63 3.53 -3.05 -21.25
C THR A 63 4.34 -4.21 -20.67
N ALA A 64 3.68 -5.34 -20.39
CA ALA A 64 4.36 -6.54 -19.90
C ALA A 64 5.53 -6.92 -20.83
N ASN A 65 6.67 -7.29 -20.26
CA ASN A 65 7.89 -7.75 -20.95
C ASN A 65 8.68 -6.68 -21.75
N SER A 66 8.50 -5.40 -21.45
CA SER A 66 9.21 -4.32 -22.17
C SER A 66 10.41 -3.73 -21.44
N LEU A 67 10.80 -4.31 -20.29
CA LEU A 67 11.92 -3.81 -19.49
C LEU A 67 13.21 -4.56 -19.77
N GLU A 68 14.29 -3.78 -19.76
CA GLU A 68 15.66 -4.27 -19.81
C GLU A 68 16.47 -3.71 -18.64
N VAL A 69 17.57 -4.38 -18.29
CA VAL A 69 18.51 -3.87 -17.28
C VAL A 69 19.10 -2.53 -17.76
N GLY A 70 19.08 -1.53 -16.89
CA GLY A 70 19.50 -0.17 -17.19
C GLY A 70 18.34 0.79 -17.51
N ASP A 71 17.14 0.28 -17.73
CA ASP A 71 15.97 1.12 -17.96
C ASP A 71 15.63 2.00 -16.76
N ARG A 72 15.07 3.19 -17.06
CA ARG A 72 14.44 4.06 -16.08
C ARG A 72 12.93 3.92 -16.18
N ILE A 73 12.30 3.76 -15.03
CA ILE A 73 10.84 3.74 -14.89
C ILE A 73 10.39 4.78 -13.89
N LYS A 74 9.11 5.13 -13.99
CA LYS A 74 8.44 6.04 -13.06
C LYS A 74 7.25 5.33 -12.44
N VAL A 75 7.15 5.40 -11.12
CA VAL A 75 5.95 5.01 -10.38
C VAL A 75 5.16 6.26 -10.06
N ARG A 76 3.89 6.29 -10.46
CA ARG A 76 2.93 7.33 -10.10
C ARG A 76 1.91 6.76 -9.15
N ILE A 77 1.78 7.41 -7.99
CA ILE A 77 0.77 7.10 -6.98
C ILE A 77 -0.20 8.27 -6.96
N THR A 78 -1.47 7.99 -7.22
CA THR A 78 -2.56 8.97 -7.12
C THR A 78 -3.41 8.64 -5.91
N ILE A 79 -3.57 9.60 -5.02
CA ILE A 79 -4.36 9.50 -3.80
C ILE A 79 -5.52 10.48 -3.91
N ASP A 80 -6.75 10.01 -3.72
CA ASP A 80 -7.93 10.88 -3.65
C ASP A 80 -8.58 10.77 -2.27
N THR A 81 -8.86 11.92 -1.65
CA THR A 81 -9.58 12.02 -0.38
C THR A 81 -10.70 13.05 -0.45
N THR A 82 -11.81 12.76 0.23
CA THR A 82 -13.00 13.63 0.26
C THR A 82 -12.96 14.64 1.40
N ARG A 83 -11.97 14.57 2.27
CA ARG A 83 -11.77 15.46 3.43
C ARG A 83 -10.30 15.65 3.73
N ASP A 84 -9.98 16.62 4.57
CA ASP A 84 -8.65 16.78 5.13
C ASP A 84 -8.37 15.62 6.09
N LEU A 85 -7.15 15.09 6.03
CA LEU A 85 -6.69 13.97 6.84
C LEU A 85 -5.33 14.31 7.47
N ASP A 86 -5.14 13.93 8.74
CA ASP A 86 -3.91 14.15 9.46
C ASP A 86 -3.12 12.84 9.59
N PHE A 87 -1.80 12.97 9.67
CA PHE A 87 -0.85 11.87 9.88
C PHE A 87 -1.04 10.71 8.90
N VAL A 88 -1.05 11.05 7.60
CA VAL A 88 -1.18 10.06 6.53
C VAL A 88 0.17 9.46 6.19
N GLN A 89 0.24 8.14 6.19
CA GLN A 89 1.40 7.38 5.72
C GLN A 89 1.09 6.69 4.40
N VAL A 90 1.99 6.83 3.44
CA VAL A 90 2.03 6.03 2.20
C VAL A 90 3.23 5.11 2.27
N VAL A 91 3.03 3.81 2.02
CA VAL A 91 4.10 2.82 1.91
C VAL A 91 4.04 2.21 0.52
N ASP A 92 4.95 2.61 -0.33
CA ASP A 92 5.09 2.08 -1.68
C ASP A 92 6.18 1.01 -1.70
N ARG A 93 5.78 -0.25 -1.73
CA ARG A 93 6.72 -1.37 -1.87
C ARG A 93 7.21 -1.45 -3.30
N ARG A 94 8.44 -1.95 -3.47
CA ARG A 94 9.05 -2.07 -4.80
C ARG A 94 9.64 -3.45 -5.03
N ALA A 95 9.77 -3.79 -6.30
CA ALA A 95 10.47 -5.00 -6.74
C ALA A 95 11.97 -4.92 -6.39
N ALA A 96 12.59 -6.07 -6.16
CA ALA A 96 14.02 -6.15 -5.84
C ALA A 96 14.95 -5.68 -6.97
N CYS A 97 14.42 -5.54 -8.19
CA CYS A 97 15.16 -4.98 -9.34
C CYS A 97 14.98 -3.45 -9.49
N MET A 98 14.27 -2.79 -8.58
CA MET A 98 13.97 -1.36 -8.66
C MET A 98 14.84 -0.58 -7.66
N GLU A 99 15.82 0.15 -8.14
CA GLU A 99 16.66 1.02 -7.32
C GLU A 99 16.18 2.48 -7.43
N PRO A 100 15.85 3.16 -6.32
CA PRO A 100 15.38 4.53 -6.38
C PRO A 100 16.48 5.48 -6.84
N VAL A 101 16.16 6.35 -7.80
CA VAL A 101 17.09 7.38 -8.29
C VAL A 101 17.44 8.35 -7.15
N ARG A 102 16.47 8.69 -6.31
CA ARG A 102 16.67 9.49 -5.10
C ARG A 102 16.67 8.58 -3.88
N GLN A 103 17.81 8.48 -3.21
CA GLN A 103 18.00 7.61 -2.05
C GLN A 103 18.04 8.34 -0.72
N LEU A 104 18.15 9.68 -0.73
CA LEU A 104 18.22 10.50 0.48
C LEU A 104 16.82 10.77 1.04
N SER A 105 16.67 10.57 2.34
CA SER A 105 15.47 10.98 3.08
C SER A 105 15.40 12.49 3.19
N GLY A 106 14.18 13.05 3.22
CA GLY A 106 13.98 14.49 3.38
C GLY A 106 12.55 14.93 3.07
N TYR A 107 12.29 16.23 3.23
CA TYR A 107 11.00 16.83 2.91
C TYR A 107 10.92 17.17 1.41
N HIS A 108 9.89 16.66 0.74
CA HIS A 108 9.58 16.91 -0.67
C HIS A 108 8.07 16.92 -0.86
N ASP A 109 7.57 17.92 -1.57
CA ASP A 109 6.17 18.05 -1.99
C ASP A 109 5.14 17.82 -0.84
N GLY A 110 5.43 18.39 0.33
CA GLY A 110 4.56 18.33 1.51
C GLY A 110 4.67 17.04 2.32
N ALA A 111 5.51 16.08 1.94
CA ALA A 111 5.77 14.87 2.67
C ALA A 111 7.22 14.76 3.14
N TYR A 112 7.43 14.10 4.27
CA TYR A 112 8.74 13.56 4.60
C TYR A 112 8.90 12.22 3.90
N VAL A 113 9.86 12.14 2.98
CA VAL A 113 10.12 10.95 2.16
C VAL A 113 11.28 10.16 2.77
N SER A 114 11.10 8.86 2.96
CA SER A 114 12.11 7.97 3.53
C SER A 114 12.24 6.70 2.69
N PRO A 115 13.17 6.65 1.73
CA PRO A 115 13.49 5.42 1.01
C PRO A 115 14.11 4.39 1.96
N LYS A 116 13.65 3.15 1.88
CA LYS A 116 14.16 1.98 2.59
C LYS A 116 14.48 0.88 1.57
N ASP A 117 15.04 -0.25 2.01
CA ASP A 117 15.50 -1.32 1.11
C ASP A 117 14.40 -1.88 0.20
N CYS A 118 13.20 -2.08 0.72
CA CYS A 118 12.09 -2.72 -0.01
C CYS A 118 10.87 -1.82 -0.23
N ALA A 119 10.91 -0.56 0.23
CA ALA A 119 9.79 0.38 0.12
C ALA A 119 10.27 1.83 0.21
N THR A 120 9.48 2.75 -0.33
CA THR A 120 9.58 4.17 -0.01
C THR A 120 8.40 4.58 0.84
N HIS A 121 8.68 5.24 1.95
CA HIS A 121 7.68 5.76 2.88
C HIS A 121 7.51 7.25 2.67
N TYR A 122 6.25 7.71 2.65
CA TYR A 122 5.88 9.12 2.60
C TYR A 122 5.02 9.42 3.81
N PHE A 123 5.39 10.43 4.57
CA PHE A 123 4.69 10.83 5.79
C PHE A 123 4.18 12.25 5.60
N TYR A 124 2.86 12.40 5.59
CA TYR A 124 2.18 13.69 5.56
C TYR A 124 1.69 14.02 6.97
N TYR A 125 2.05 15.19 7.47
CA TYR A 125 1.45 15.71 8.71
C TYR A 125 -0.02 16.02 8.48
N GLY A 126 -0.35 16.68 7.37
CA GLY A 126 -1.71 16.93 6.90
C GLY A 126 -1.79 16.65 5.40
N LEU A 127 -2.85 16.01 4.95
CA LEU A 127 -3.19 15.78 3.55
C LEU A 127 -4.56 16.41 3.27
N GLY A 128 -4.58 17.52 2.53
CA GLY A 128 -5.81 18.25 2.23
C GLY A 128 -6.78 17.43 1.38
N LYS A 129 -8.07 17.77 1.44
CA LYS A 129 -9.09 17.25 0.54
C LYS A 129 -8.69 17.43 -0.92
N GLY A 130 -8.88 16.40 -1.74
CA GLY A 130 -8.64 16.43 -3.18
C GLY A 130 -7.73 15.34 -3.68
N ARG A 131 -7.11 15.59 -4.83
CA ARG A 131 -6.19 14.67 -5.51
C ARG A 131 -4.75 15.06 -5.24
N HIS A 132 -3.96 14.07 -4.82
CA HIS A 132 -2.52 14.19 -4.61
C HIS A 132 -1.81 13.19 -5.48
N VAL A 133 -0.69 13.61 -6.08
CA VAL A 133 0.11 12.77 -6.98
C VAL A 133 1.54 12.74 -6.48
N ILE A 134 2.08 11.54 -6.35
CA ILE A 134 3.48 11.28 -6.02
C ILE A 134 4.10 10.59 -7.23
N GLU A 135 5.28 11.06 -7.65
CA GLU A 135 6.06 10.40 -8.70
C GLU A 135 7.45 10.08 -8.17
N THR A 136 7.87 8.83 -8.37
CA THR A 136 9.20 8.36 -7.98
C THR A 136 9.84 7.61 -9.13
N GLU A 137 11.11 7.92 -9.40
CA GLU A 137 11.88 7.29 -10.46
C GLU A 137 12.79 6.19 -9.92
N TYR A 138 12.93 5.13 -10.70
CA TYR A 138 13.76 3.98 -10.40
C TYR A 138 14.60 3.57 -11.60
N TYR A 139 15.79 3.04 -11.33
CA TYR A 139 16.56 2.25 -12.27
C TYR A 139 16.20 0.78 -12.14
N ILE A 140 16.21 0.06 -13.24
CA ILE A 140 16.10 -1.39 -13.28
C ILE A 140 17.51 -1.97 -13.28
N ASP A 141 17.90 -2.69 -12.23
CA ASP A 141 19.27 -3.14 -12.01
C ASP A 141 19.52 -4.60 -12.36
N ARG A 142 18.45 -5.40 -12.59
CA ARG A 142 18.59 -6.85 -12.62
C ARG A 142 17.49 -7.53 -13.44
N ALA A 143 17.88 -8.48 -14.31
CA ALA A 143 16.98 -9.30 -15.10
C ALA A 143 16.22 -10.32 -14.23
N GLY A 144 15.00 -10.68 -14.62
CA GLY A 144 14.18 -11.66 -13.93
C GLY A 144 12.69 -11.34 -13.92
N ARG A 145 11.95 -12.11 -13.11
CA ARG A 145 10.52 -11.89 -12.85
C ARG A 145 10.33 -11.44 -11.40
N TYR A 146 9.67 -10.31 -11.22
CA TYR A 146 9.52 -9.66 -9.92
C TYR A 146 8.08 -9.22 -9.66
N GLU A 147 7.70 -9.23 -8.38
CA GLU A 147 6.48 -8.58 -7.90
C GLU A 147 6.83 -7.20 -7.33
N THR A 148 6.10 -6.18 -7.74
CA THR A 148 6.33 -4.80 -7.26
C THR A 148 5.94 -4.61 -5.79
N GLY A 149 5.20 -5.55 -5.20
CA GLY A 149 4.57 -5.35 -3.92
C GLY A 149 3.37 -4.39 -4.00
N THR A 150 2.68 -4.22 -2.90
CA THR A 150 1.52 -3.34 -2.78
C THR A 150 1.93 -1.91 -2.43
N CYS A 151 1.12 -0.93 -2.83
CA CYS A 151 1.15 0.41 -2.26
C CYS A 151 -0.02 0.57 -1.28
N THR A 152 0.26 0.99 -0.05
CA THR A 152 -0.74 1.20 0.99
C THR A 152 -0.75 2.64 1.46
N VAL A 153 -1.95 3.17 1.72
CA VAL A 153 -2.16 4.49 2.30
C VAL A 153 -3.03 4.33 3.53
N GLY A 154 -2.73 5.03 4.61
CA GLY A 154 -3.56 5.01 5.81
C GLY A 154 -3.26 6.16 6.76
N CYS A 155 -4.25 6.50 7.58
CA CYS A 155 -4.09 7.47 8.66
C CYS A 155 -3.64 6.76 9.93
N ALA A 156 -2.62 7.29 10.59
CA ALA A 156 -2.03 6.66 11.78
C ALA A 156 -3.01 6.55 12.94
N TYR A 157 -3.88 7.55 13.12
CA TYR A 157 -4.80 7.63 14.27
C TYR A 157 -6.26 7.36 13.92
N THR A 158 -6.59 7.22 12.62
CA THR A 158 -7.93 6.92 12.11
C THR A 158 -7.86 5.78 11.09
N PRO A 159 -7.65 4.53 11.55
CA PRO A 159 -7.35 3.38 10.68
C PRO A 159 -8.47 2.97 9.74
N GLU A 160 -9.66 3.52 9.89
CA GLU A 160 -10.78 3.41 8.95
C GLU A 160 -10.48 4.09 7.60
N TYR A 161 -9.58 5.11 7.57
CA TYR A 161 -9.12 5.74 6.33
C TYR A 161 -7.88 5.00 5.83
N ARG A 162 -8.12 4.05 4.95
CA ARG A 162 -7.05 3.22 4.37
C ARG A 162 -7.37 2.78 2.96
N ALA A 163 -6.32 2.58 2.17
CA ALA A 163 -6.44 2.04 0.83
C ALA A 163 -5.21 1.20 0.48
N THR A 164 -5.40 0.25 -0.42
CA THR A 164 -4.34 -0.60 -0.95
C THR A 164 -4.45 -0.66 -2.47
N ALA A 165 -3.37 -0.35 -3.17
CA ALA A 165 -3.20 -0.65 -4.58
C ALA A 165 -2.45 -1.99 -4.73
N PRO A 166 -2.87 -2.86 -5.67
CA PRO A 166 -2.31 -4.20 -5.83
C PRO A 166 -0.87 -4.18 -6.34
N SER A 167 -0.22 -5.33 -6.21
CA SER A 167 1.04 -5.62 -6.87
C SER A 167 0.86 -5.77 -8.38
N MET A 168 1.93 -5.56 -9.12
CA MET A 168 2.02 -5.97 -10.51
C MET A 168 3.31 -6.76 -10.75
N THR A 169 3.28 -7.68 -11.70
CA THR A 169 4.45 -8.46 -12.10
C THR A 169 5.26 -7.69 -13.14
N LEU A 170 6.56 -7.59 -12.94
CA LEU A 170 7.53 -7.06 -13.90
C LEU A 170 8.34 -8.22 -14.49
N HIS A 171 8.58 -8.16 -15.79
CA HIS A 171 9.50 -9.03 -16.49
C HIS A 171 10.63 -8.18 -17.09
N VAL A 172 11.83 -8.44 -16.64
CA VAL A 172 13.05 -7.73 -17.06
C VAL A 172 13.95 -8.69 -17.82
N LYS A 173 14.41 -8.28 -19.00
CA LYS A 173 15.37 -9.03 -19.84
C LYS A 173 16.81 -8.67 -19.53
#